data_a33f8584ca4e9e5a29ee950abfb2afaa
#
_entry.id   a33f8584ca4e9e5a29ee950abfb2afaa
#
_cell.length_a   1.000
_cell.length_b   1.000
_cell.length_c   1.000
_cell.angle_alpha   90.00
_cell.angle_beta   90.00
_cell.angle_gamma   90.00
#
_symmetry.space_group_name_H-M   'P 1'
#
loop_
_entity.id
_entity.type
_entity.pdbx_description
1 polymer ?
#
loop_
_entity_poly.entity_id
_entity_poly.type
_entity_poly.pdbx_seq_one_letter_code
_entity_poly.pdbx_strand_id
1 'polypeptide(L)'
;MPVARRFVALLAFVGPLVSPALVGGSDFSGATLPLPAEVSTKRAALDEPLELPEPFRSPGHGAHTAFYPATAPRELLLSFDDGPDLAGTPLILEELDRRGLKAIFFVTGWRLTGRRPEDVARRDLVRKIAAHGHLVANHTMSHHDLCKNPNEQVTEIDTNTELIAQTTGVRPLLFRSPYGAFCRSLEATLAARGLPDIGWNIDPQDWKHHEDEDAVFEYVTRKVSALQGRGILLMHDTHSASVHALPRFLDWLARENARAVRAHRAPVKVIDYGVLLPRYRMTASGLPQLVGALVADAAGAVGDHLGAE
;
A
#
# COMPACT_ATOMS: atom_id res chain seq x y z
N MET A 1 -65.10 -11.56 17.94
CA MET A 1 -65.11 -10.17 17.44
C MET A 1 -64.00 -10.03 16.43
N PRO A 2 -64.28 -9.61 15.19
CA PRO A 2 -63.39 -9.79 14.05
C PRO A 2 -62.37 -8.67 13.88
N VAL A 3 -61.18 -9.07 13.48
CA VAL A 3 -60.04 -8.23 13.12
C VAL A 3 -60.16 -7.77 11.67
N ALA A 4 -60.18 -6.48 11.44
CA ALA A 4 -60.26 -5.87 10.11
C ALA A 4 -58.92 -5.95 9.35
N ARG A 5 -58.94 -6.59 8.19
CA ARG A 5 -57.88 -6.58 7.19
C ARG A 5 -57.99 -5.28 6.37
N ARG A 6 -56.92 -4.43 6.37
CA ARG A 6 -56.77 -3.35 5.40
C ARG A 6 -55.96 -3.83 4.21
N PHE A 7 -56.61 -3.84 3.03
CA PHE A 7 -55.95 -3.98 1.73
C PHE A 7 -55.32 -2.67 1.33
N VAL A 8 -54.05 -2.69 0.94
CA VAL A 8 -53.38 -1.58 0.26
C VAL A 8 -53.25 -1.97 -1.21
N ALA A 9 -53.84 -1.15 -2.07
CA ALA A 9 -53.87 -1.32 -3.52
C ALA A 9 -52.51 -0.94 -4.11
N LEU A 10 -51.96 -1.84 -4.94
CA LEU A 10 -50.76 -1.63 -5.73
C LEU A 10 -51.16 -1.00 -7.07
N LEU A 11 -50.80 0.25 -7.32
CA LEU A 11 -50.93 0.93 -8.62
C LEU A 11 -49.74 0.54 -9.51
N ALA A 12 -50.03 -0.23 -10.55
CA ALA A 12 -49.10 -0.54 -11.62
C ALA A 12 -49.01 0.61 -12.61
N PHE A 13 -47.84 1.22 -12.76
CA PHE A 13 -47.54 2.15 -13.84
C PHE A 13 -46.99 1.36 -15.04
N VAL A 14 -47.76 1.38 -16.12
CA VAL A 14 -47.35 0.85 -17.43
C VAL A 14 -46.75 2.00 -18.23
N GLY A 15 -45.43 1.97 -18.43
CA GLY A 15 -44.74 2.82 -19.37
C GLY A 15 -44.48 2.12 -20.71
N PRO A 16 -44.36 2.87 -21.83
CA PRO A 16 -44.38 2.24 -23.16
C PRO A 16 -43.08 1.51 -23.50
N LEU A 17 -43.24 0.35 -24.14
CA LEU A 17 -42.20 -0.44 -24.78
C LEU A 17 -41.56 0.32 -25.95
N VAL A 18 -40.28 0.60 -25.85
CA VAL A 18 -39.45 1.05 -26.98
C VAL A 18 -38.68 -0.16 -27.49
N SER A 19 -38.92 -0.54 -28.74
CA SER A 19 -38.20 -1.58 -29.46
C SER A 19 -36.76 -1.20 -29.68
N PRO A 20 -35.76 -2.12 -29.52
CA PRO A 20 -34.40 -1.88 -29.94
C PRO A 20 -34.27 -2.08 -31.44
N ALA A 21 -33.87 -1.03 -32.15
CA ALA A 21 -33.42 -1.12 -33.53
C ALA A 21 -32.06 -1.83 -33.60
N LEU A 22 -31.98 -2.83 -34.46
CA LEU A 22 -30.76 -3.48 -34.87
C LEU A 22 -29.81 -2.45 -35.53
N VAL A 23 -28.68 -2.16 -34.90
CA VAL A 23 -27.56 -1.46 -35.52
C VAL A 23 -26.41 -2.47 -35.68
N GLY A 24 -25.95 -2.57 -36.93
CA GLY A 24 -25.03 -3.55 -37.44
C GLY A 24 -23.65 -3.54 -36.76
N GLY A 25 -22.99 -4.69 -36.86
CA GLY A 25 -21.63 -4.90 -36.36
C GLY A 25 -20.63 -3.96 -37.01
N SER A 26 -19.79 -3.39 -36.18
CA SER A 26 -18.53 -2.81 -36.59
C SER A 26 -17.41 -3.48 -35.84
N ASP A 27 -16.49 -4.05 -36.58
CA ASP A 27 -15.26 -4.69 -36.16
C ASP A 27 -14.46 -3.76 -35.22
N PHE A 28 -14.32 -4.14 -33.94
CA PHE A 28 -13.31 -3.57 -33.07
C PHE A 28 -11.95 -4.22 -33.39
N SER A 29 -11.28 -3.74 -34.42
CA SER A 29 -9.83 -3.92 -34.56
C SER A 29 -9.17 -3.07 -33.49
N GLY A 30 -8.35 -3.70 -32.64
CA GLY A 30 -7.70 -3.09 -31.50
C GLY A 30 -6.76 -1.96 -31.89
N ALA A 31 -7.24 -0.73 -31.80
CA ALA A 31 -6.38 0.44 -31.77
C ALA A 31 -5.95 0.67 -30.33
N THR A 32 -4.71 0.29 -30.02
CA THR A 32 -3.99 0.76 -28.84
C THR A 32 -3.85 2.26 -28.94
N LEU A 33 -4.61 3.01 -28.15
CA LEU A 33 -4.42 4.46 -28.03
C LEU A 33 -3.01 4.74 -27.50
N PRO A 34 -2.21 5.59 -28.16
CA PRO A 34 -0.90 5.96 -27.66
C PRO A 34 -1.08 6.71 -26.31
N LEU A 35 -0.32 6.28 -25.30
CA LEU A 35 -0.26 6.99 -24.01
C LEU A 35 0.27 8.41 -24.27
N PRO A 36 -0.30 9.44 -23.61
CA PRO A 36 0.20 10.81 -23.71
C PRO A 36 1.69 10.87 -23.34
N ALA A 37 2.45 11.71 -24.03
CA ALA A 37 3.90 11.87 -23.85
C ALA A 37 4.30 12.20 -22.38
N GLU A 38 3.42 12.85 -21.61
CA GLU A 38 3.62 13.12 -20.19
C GLU A 38 3.67 11.86 -19.30
N VAL A 39 3.00 10.76 -19.69
CA VAL A 39 3.06 9.48 -18.95
C VAL A 39 4.39 8.80 -19.19
N SER A 40 4.96 8.97 -20.38
CA SER A 40 6.26 8.37 -20.74
C SER A 40 7.43 9.02 -19.99
N THR A 41 7.42 10.35 -19.82
CA THR A 41 8.47 11.07 -19.06
C THR A 41 8.40 10.77 -17.55
N LYS A 42 7.19 10.61 -16.98
CA LYS A 42 7.04 10.19 -15.58
C LYS A 42 7.48 8.75 -15.33
N ARG A 43 7.32 7.88 -16.34
CA ARG A 43 7.77 6.49 -16.27
C ARG A 43 9.30 6.38 -16.18
N ALA A 44 10.02 7.15 -16.98
CA ALA A 44 11.50 7.16 -16.97
C ALA A 44 12.07 7.64 -15.61
N ALA A 45 11.41 8.61 -14.94
CA ALA A 45 11.83 9.10 -13.64
C ALA A 45 11.61 8.10 -12.49
N LEU A 46 10.71 7.12 -12.67
CA LEU A 46 10.44 6.07 -11.69
C LEU A 46 11.30 4.81 -11.91
N ASP A 47 11.97 4.71 -13.04
CA ASP A 47 12.84 3.59 -13.40
C ASP A 47 14.28 3.74 -12.86
N GLU A 48 14.63 4.87 -12.21
CA GLU A 48 15.91 5.01 -11.51
C GLU A 48 15.95 4.17 -10.24
N PRO A 49 17.07 3.49 -9.95
CA PRO A 49 17.23 2.70 -8.73
C PRO A 49 16.98 3.55 -7.48
N LEU A 50 16.14 3.06 -6.59
CA LEU A 50 15.89 3.69 -5.30
C LEU A 50 17.08 3.44 -4.37
N GLU A 51 17.86 4.48 -4.05
CA GLU A 51 18.86 4.41 -3.00
C GLU A 51 18.22 4.73 -1.65
N LEU A 52 18.10 3.71 -0.79
CA LEU A 52 17.65 3.91 0.58
C LEU A 52 18.77 4.57 1.42
N PRO A 53 18.40 5.39 2.42
CA PRO A 53 19.34 5.88 3.42
C PRO A 53 20.09 4.74 4.10
N GLU A 54 21.35 4.97 4.48
CA GLU A 54 22.22 3.95 5.11
C GLU A 54 21.58 3.12 6.25
N PRO A 55 20.72 3.67 7.13
CA PRO A 55 20.07 2.85 8.14
C PRO A 55 19.11 1.79 7.58
N PHE A 56 18.77 1.86 6.29
CA PHE A 56 17.97 0.84 5.59
C PHE A 56 18.81 -0.17 4.81
N ARG A 57 20.10 0.07 4.65
CA ARG A 57 21.03 -0.90 4.07
C ARG A 57 21.32 -1.95 5.13
N SER A 58 20.85 -3.13 4.92
CA SER A 58 21.13 -4.27 5.79
C SER A 58 22.61 -4.57 5.87
N PRO A 59 23.20 -4.66 7.06
CA PRO A 59 24.46 -5.36 7.18
C PRO A 59 24.22 -6.87 7.10
N GLY A 60 24.39 -7.43 5.94
CA GLY A 60 24.88 -8.75 5.64
C GLY A 60 24.33 -10.02 6.26
N HIS A 61 23.16 -10.06 6.90
CA HIS A 61 22.49 -11.30 7.29
C HIS A 61 20.98 -11.04 7.45
N GLY A 62 20.21 -11.41 6.41
CA GLY A 62 18.75 -11.57 6.53
C GLY A 62 18.00 -10.44 7.22
N ALA A 63 18.52 -9.24 7.18
CA ALA A 63 17.96 -8.12 7.87
C ALA A 63 16.91 -7.48 6.97
N HIS A 64 15.77 -8.04 7.03
CA HIS A 64 14.54 -7.52 6.47
C HIS A 64 13.98 -6.36 7.28
N THR A 65 14.69 -5.87 8.29
CA THR A 65 14.26 -4.82 9.19
C THR A 65 15.07 -3.57 8.96
N ALA A 66 14.38 -2.48 8.63
CA ALA A 66 14.93 -1.15 8.74
C ALA A 66 15.20 -0.86 10.23
N PHE A 67 16.38 -1.19 10.72
CA PHE A 67 16.78 -0.95 12.10
C PHE A 67 17.16 0.51 12.26
N TYR A 68 16.42 1.23 13.11
CA TYR A 68 16.84 2.55 13.57
C TYR A 68 17.50 2.43 14.93
N PRO A 69 18.56 3.20 15.19
CA PRO A 69 19.21 3.21 16.49
C PRO A 69 18.20 3.60 17.57
N ALA A 70 18.37 3.06 18.78
CA ALA A 70 17.51 3.34 19.93
C ALA A 70 17.47 4.83 20.32
N THR A 71 18.41 5.64 19.83
CA THR A 71 18.46 7.11 19.99
C THR A 71 17.49 7.85 19.05
N ALA A 72 16.93 7.19 18.06
CA ALA A 72 15.92 7.81 17.19
C ALA A 72 14.61 8.08 17.97
N PRO A 73 13.79 9.04 17.52
CA PRO A 73 12.45 9.23 18.06
C PRO A 73 11.63 7.93 18.04
N ARG A 74 10.69 7.78 18.97
CA ARG A 74 9.77 6.65 18.99
C ARG A 74 8.75 6.81 17.86
N GLU A 75 8.99 6.13 16.74
CA GLU A 75 8.19 6.23 15.53
C GLU A 75 7.68 4.85 15.10
N LEU A 76 6.44 4.79 14.61
CA LEU A 76 5.79 3.57 14.17
C LEU A 76 5.27 3.72 12.75
N LEU A 77 5.72 2.83 11.86
CA LEU A 77 5.21 2.70 10.51
C LEU A 77 4.25 1.51 10.44
N LEU A 78 3.07 1.72 9.87
CA LEU A 78 2.06 0.68 9.69
C LEU A 78 2.23 0.01 8.33
N SER A 79 2.16 -1.31 8.28
CA SER A 79 2.18 -2.06 7.02
C SER A 79 1.25 -3.27 7.06
N PHE A 80 0.68 -3.58 5.88
CA PHE A 80 -0.27 -4.66 5.68
C PHE A 80 0.16 -5.51 4.50
N ASP A 81 0.20 -6.84 4.70
CA ASP A 81 0.64 -7.80 3.70
C ASP A 81 -0.53 -8.65 3.18
N ASP A 82 -0.30 -9.33 2.06
CA ASP A 82 -1.19 -10.31 1.43
C ASP A 82 -2.44 -9.78 0.73
N GLY A 83 -2.79 -8.53 0.92
CA GLY A 83 -3.98 -7.92 0.33
C GLY A 83 -3.97 -7.82 -1.21
N PRO A 84 -5.03 -7.23 -1.77
CA PRO A 84 -6.20 -6.71 -1.07
C PRO A 84 -7.22 -7.80 -0.72
N ASP A 85 -7.92 -7.62 0.38
CA ASP A 85 -9.08 -8.42 0.77
C ASP A 85 -10.37 -7.59 0.67
N LEU A 86 -11.46 -8.22 0.17
CA LEU A 86 -12.72 -7.50 -0.07
C LEU A 86 -13.46 -7.12 1.21
N ALA A 87 -13.20 -7.82 2.31
CA ALA A 87 -13.83 -7.55 3.60
C ALA A 87 -12.92 -6.68 4.50
N GLY A 88 -11.63 -7.05 4.62
CA GLY A 88 -10.71 -6.41 5.57
C GLY A 88 -10.12 -5.10 5.08
N THR A 89 -9.63 -5.05 3.85
CA THR A 89 -8.96 -3.84 3.32
C THR A 89 -9.83 -2.57 3.42
N PRO A 90 -11.15 -2.60 3.10
CA PRO A 90 -11.99 -1.41 3.23
C PRO A 90 -12.09 -0.88 4.65
N LEU A 91 -12.17 -1.76 5.65
CA LEU A 91 -12.27 -1.39 7.07
C LEU A 91 -10.96 -0.76 7.57
N ILE A 92 -9.81 -1.30 7.14
CA ILE A 92 -8.50 -0.73 7.44
C ILE A 92 -8.36 0.66 6.82
N LEU A 93 -8.76 0.83 5.55
CA LEU A 93 -8.70 2.13 4.88
C LEU A 93 -9.57 3.18 5.58
N GLU A 94 -10.81 2.82 5.95
CA GLU A 94 -11.70 3.71 6.70
C GLU A 94 -11.08 4.15 8.03
N GLU A 95 -10.48 3.22 8.76
CA GLU A 95 -9.83 3.53 10.03
C GLU A 95 -8.60 4.43 9.89
N LEU A 96 -7.76 4.17 8.88
CA LEU A 96 -6.59 4.99 8.59
C LEU A 96 -6.99 6.40 8.14
N ASP A 97 -7.98 6.52 7.24
CA ASP A 97 -8.48 7.79 6.74
C ASP A 97 -9.11 8.64 7.85
N ARG A 98 -9.92 8.02 8.71
CA ARG A 98 -10.53 8.69 9.87
C ARG A 98 -9.50 9.36 10.78
N ARG A 99 -8.28 8.83 10.81
CA ARG A 99 -7.18 9.34 11.63
C ARG A 99 -6.14 10.13 10.85
N GLY A 100 -6.28 10.25 9.55
CA GLY A 100 -5.29 10.91 8.69
C GLY A 100 -3.95 10.18 8.64
N LEU A 101 -3.94 8.85 8.88
CA LEU A 101 -2.75 8.02 8.88
C LEU A 101 -2.49 7.44 7.50
N LYS A 102 -1.22 7.19 7.19
CA LYS A 102 -0.80 6.50 5.96
C LYS A 102 -0.02 5.24 6.30
N ALA A 103 -0.12 4.24 5.41
CA ALA A 103 0.48 2.93 5.58
C ALA A 103 1.06 2.41 4.27
N ILE A 104 1.78 1.29 4.33
CA ILE A 104 2.23 0.53 3.18
C ILE A 104 1.37 -0.73 3.06
N PHE A 105 0.91 -1.02 1.85
CA PHE A 105 0.20 -2.25 1.51
C PHE A 105 1.06 -3.05 0.54
N PHE A 106 1.61 -4.17 1.00
CA PHE A 106 2.36 -5.12 0.18
C PHE A 106 1.38 -6.12 -0.44
N VAL A 107 1.03 -5.89 -1.69
CA VAL A 107 -0.03 -6.65 -2.37
C VAL A 107 0.51 -7.83 -3.15
N THR A 108 -0.23 -8.95 -3.13
CA THR A 108 0.06 -10.14 -3.92
C THR A 108 -0.63 -10.09 -5.26
N GLY A 109 0.09 -10.44 -6.33
CA GLY A 109 -0.39 -10.29 -7.70
C GLY A 109 -1.56 -11.21 -8.04
N TRP A 110 -1.57 -12.45 -7.53
CA TRP A 110 -2.62 -13.42 -7.84
C TRP A 110 -4.02 -12.92 -7.46
N ARG A 111 -4.15 -12.05 -6.46
CA ARG A 111 -5.41 -11.41 -6.07
C ARG A 111 -5.92 -10.39 -7.08
N LEU A 112 -5.04 -9.90 -7.96
CA LEU A 112 -5.35 -8.88 -8.96
C LEU A 112 -5.63 -9.47 -10.33
N THR A 113 -5.43 -10.79 -10.50
CA THR A 113 -5.67 -11.49 -11.77
C THR A 113 -7.12 -11.92 -11.93
N GLY A 114 -7.51 -12.24 -13.16
CA GLY A 114 -8.85 -12.73 -13.46
C GLY A 114 -9.81 -11.64 -13.93
N ARG A 115 -11.03 -12.09 -14.26
CA ARG A 115 -12.07 -11.25 -14.87
C ARG A 115 -13.42 -11.32 -14.14
N ARG A 116 -13.50 -12.06 -13.07
CA ARG A 116 -14.71 -12.14 -12.24
C ARG A 116 -14.98 -10.81 -11.55
N PRO A 117 -16.22 -10.52 -11.13
CA PRO A 117 -16.55 -9.28 -10.43
C PRO A 117 -15.67 -9.01 -9.21
N GLU A 118 -15.36 -10.04 -8.42
CA GLU A 118 -14.48 -9.94 -7.25
C GLU A 118 -13.02 -9.61 -7.62
N ASP A 119 -12.52 -10.09 -8.77
CA ASP A 119 -11.17 -9.79 -9.25
C ASP A 119 -11.08 -8.31 -9.71
N VAL A 120 -12.15 -7.81 -10.33
CA VAL A 120 -12.28 -6.38 -10.68
C VAL A 120 -12.35 -5.54 -9.39
N ALA A 121 -13.18 -5.93 -8.42
CA ALA A 121 -13.32 -5.22 -7.16
C ALA A 121 -12.00 -5.15 -6.38
N ARG A 122 -11.17 -6.20 -6.39
CA ARG A 122 -9.83 -6.16 -5.78
C ARG A 122 -8.91 -5.16 -6.45
N ARG A 123 -8.90 -5.09 -7.79
CA ARG A 123 -8.13 -4.05 -8.50
C ARG A 123 -8.63 -2.64 -8.16
N ASP A 124 -9.94 -2.45 -8.03
CA ASP A 124 -10.51 -1.18 -7.60
C ASP A 124 -10.09 -0.81 -6.18
N LEU A 125 -9.99 -1.79 -5.27
CA LEU A 125 -9.43 -1.57 -3.94
C LEU A 125 -7.96 -1.12 -3.98
N VAL A 126 -7.12 -1.72 -4.83
CA VAL A 126 -5.72 -1.30 -4.97
C VAL A 126 -5.64 0.13 -5.51
N ARG A 127 -6.49 0.51 -6.48
CA ARG A 127 -6.60 1.91 -6.92
C ARG A 127 -7.02 2.83 -5.78
N LYS A 128 -7.97 2.40 -4.96
CA LYS A 128 -8.44 3.15 -3.79
C LYS A 128 -7.33 3.32 -2.75
N ILE A 129 -6.56 2.26 -2.43
CA ILE A 129 -5.39 2.35 -1.55
C ILE A 129 -4.45 3.47 -2.03
N ALA A 130 -4.07 3.46 -3.31
CA ALA A 130 -3.20 4.47 -3.88
C ALA A 130 -3.83 5.88 -3.88
N ALA A 131 -5.10 6.01 -4.27
CA ALA A 131 -5.83 7.28 -4.32
C ALA A 131 -5.99 7.93 -2.94
N HIS A 132 -6.06 7.13 -1.87
CA HIS A 132 -6.09 7.61 -0.48
C HIS A 132 -4.69 7.95 0.06
N GLY A 133 -3.64 7.88 -0.78
CA GLY A 133 -2.28 8.28 -0.42
C GLY A 133 -1.53 7.26 0.41
N HIS A 134 -1.95 5.99 0.41
CA HIS A 134 -1.14 4.89 0.93
C HIS A 134 -0.18 4.40 -0.14
N LEU A 135 0.92 3.77 0.27
CA LEU A 135 1.87 3.18 -0.65
C LEU A 135 1.46 1.75 -1.00
N VAL A 136 1.32 1.47 -2.30
CA VAL A 136 1.17 0.10 -2.81
C VAL A 136 2.55 -0.43 -3.16
N ALA A 137 2.93 -1.56 -2.57
CA ALA A 137 4.23 -2.20 -2.71
C ALA A 137 4.09 -3.66 -3.18
N ASN A 138 5.18 -4.24 -3.64
CA ASN A 138 5.18 -5.57 -4.24
C ASN A 138 5.42 -6.67 -3.18
N HIS A 139 4.53 -7.69 -3.16
CA HIS A 139 4.64 -8.88 -2.31
C HIS A 139 4.66 -10.17 -3.11
N THR A 140 5.33 -10.17 -4.25
CA THR A 140 5.37 -11.26 -5.26
C THR A 140 4.04 -11.52 -5.97
N MET A 141 4.09 -12.30 -7.04
CA MET A 141 2.90 -12.69 -7.79
C MET A 141 2.05 -13.69 -7.01
N SER A 142 2.66 -14.75 -6.48
CA SER A 142 1.97 -15.93 -5.94
C SER A 142 2.27 -16.20 -4.46
N HIS A 143 2.95 -15.27 -3.77
CA HIS A 143 3.36 -15.41 -2.37
C HIS A 143 4.31 -16.60 -2.14
N HIS A 144 5.18 -16.91 -3.11
CA HIS A 144 6.16 -17.99 -2.98
C HIS A 144 7.38 -17.55 -2.16
N ASP A 145 7.98 -18.50 -1.41
CA ASP A 145 9.30 -18.33 -0.81
C ASP A 145 10.36 -18.37 -1.93
N LEU A 146 10.79 -17.19 -2.35
CA LEU A 146 11.68 -17.01 -3.50
C LEU A 146 13.11 -17.48 -3.23
N CYS A 147 13.48 -17.75 -1.97
CA CYS A 147 14.76 -18.35 -1.63
C CYS A 147 14.75 -19.87 -1.81
N LYS A 148 13.59 -20.50 -1.65
CA LYS A 148 13.38 -21.91 -2.00
C LYS A 148 13.13 -22.12 -3.50
N ASN A 149 12.63 -21.08 -4.17
CA ASN A 149 12.27 -21.09 -5.59
C ASN A 149 13.06 -20.04 -6.40
N PRO A 150 14.40 -20.12 -6.46
CA PRO A 150 15.22 -19.06 -7.05
C PRO A 150 15.00 -18.85 -8.54
N ASN A 151 14.53 -19.87 -9.26
CA ASN A 151 14.21 -19.76 -10.70
C ASN A 151 12.92 -18.94 -10.97
N GLU A 152 12.08 -18.72 -9.98
CA GLU A 152 10.84 -17.96 -10.09
C GLU A 152 11.02 -16.48 -9.74
N GLN A 153 12.14 -16.08 -9.12
CA GLN A 153 12.36 -14.74 -8.59
C GLN A 153 12.01 -13.64 -9.60
N VAL A 154 12.57 -13.75 -10.80
CA VAL A 154 12.36 -12.76 -11.87
C VAL A 154 10.87 -12.65 -12.22
N THR A 155 10.23 -13.78 -12.52
CA THR A 155 8.83 -13.81 -12.96
C THR A 155 7.89 -13.35 -11.85
N GLU A 156 8.08 -13.81 -10.62
CA GLU A 156 7.24 -13.45 -9.46
C GLU A 156 7.30 -11.96 -9.16
N ILE A 157 8.49 -11.36 -9.23
CA ILE A 157 8.69 -9.94 -8.95
C ILE A 157 8.19 -9.08 -10.12
N ASP A 158 8.61 -9.39 -11.34
CA ASP A 158 8.34 -8.53 -12.50
C ASP A 158 6.85 -8.57 -12.89
N THR A 159 6.23 -9.76 -12.86
CA THR A 159 4.80 -9.88 -13.18
C THR A 159 3.94 -9.07 -12.19
N ASN A 160 4.22 -9.17 -10.89
CA ASN A 160 3.46 -8.38 -9.92
C ASN A 160 3.77 -6.88 -10.00
N THR A 161 5.04 -6.51 -10.25
CA THR A 161 5.42 -5.11 -10.50
C THR A 161 4.61 -4.51 -11.63
N GLU A 162 4.53 -5.20 -12.77
CA GLU A 162 3.77 -4.72 -13.92
C GLU A 162 2.26 -4.68 -13.64
N LEU A 163 1.72 -5.68 -12.95
CA LEU A 163 0.31 -5.73 -12.59
C LEU A 163 -0.10 -4.58 -11.65
N ILE A 164 0.75 -4.26 -10.67
CA ILE A 164 0.56 -3.10 -9.80
C ILE A 164 0.61 -1.81 -10.63
N ALA A 165 1.61 -1.67 -11.51
CA ALA A 165 1.75 -0.49 -12.36
C ALA A 165 0.54 -0.30 -13.29
N GLN A 166 0.04 -1.36 -13.90
CA GLN A 166 -1.18 -1.31 -14.73
C GLN A 166 -2.42 -0.95 -13.91
N THR A 167 -2.48 -1.39 -12.65
CA THR A 167 -3.64 -1.15 -11.78
C THR A 167 -3.66 0.27 -11.23
N THR A 168 -2.50 0.80 -10.80
CA THR A 168 -2.40 2.08 -10.10
C THR A 168 -1.89 3.23 -10.95
N GLY A 169 -1.28 2.93 -12.11
CA GLY A 169 -0.53 3.89 -12.93
C GLY A 169 0.90 4.16 -12.41
N VAL A 170 1.35 3.49 -11.32
CA VAL A 170 2.64 3.72 -10.69
C VAL A 170 3.34 2.40 -10.42
N ARG A 171 4.63 2.28 -10.75
CA ARG A 171 5.43 1.11 -10.37
C ARG A 171 5.66 1.10 -8.86
N PRO A 172 5.61 -0.09 -8.21
CA PRO A 172 5.94 -0.19 -6.80
C PRO A 172 7.41 0.20 -6.56
N LEU A 173 7.65 0.93 -5.48
CA LEU A 173 8.99 1.42 -5.10
C LEU A 173 9.64 0.55 -4.02
N LEU A 174 8.87 -0.32 -3.39
CA LEU A 174 9.30 -1.20 -2.31
C LEU A 174 8.84 -2.63 -2.59
N PHE A 175 9.57 -3.55 -2.01
CA PHE A 175 9.28 -4.97 -2.00
C PHE A 175 9.27 -5.50 -0.57
N ARG A 176 8.52 -6.54 -0.31
CA ARG A 176 8.63 -7.35 0.90
C ARG A 176 8.62 -8.82 0.52
N SER A 177 9.62 -9.54 1.02
CA SER A 177 9.73 -10.98 0.80
C SER A 177 8.67 -11.74 1.60
N PRO A 178 7.88 -12.62 0.96
CA PRO A 178 7.03 -13.56 1.68
C PRO A 178 7.81 -14.34 2.74
N TYR A 179 7.17 -14.54 3.90
CA TYR A 179 7.75 -15.24 5.06
C TYR A 179 9.00 -14.58 5.64
N GLY A 180 9.38 -13.38 5.21
CA GLY A 180 10.65 -12.77 5.54
C GLY A 180 11.86 -13.55 4.99
N ALA A 181 11.66 -14.33 3.92
CA ALA A 181 12.72 -15.12 3.32
C ALA A 181 13.79 -14.23 2.67
N PHE A 182 15.06 -14.52 2.94
CA PHE A 182 16.17 -13.78 2.39
C PHE A 182 17.31 -14.69 1.94
N CYS A 183 17.87 -14.36 0.79
CA CYS A 183 19.06 -15.03 0.25
C CYS A 183 19.77 -14.12 -0.76
N ARG A 184 21.06 -14.39 -0.97
CA ARG A 184 21.90 -13.55 -1.85
C ARG A 184 21.36 -13.45 -3.28
N SER A 185 20.75 -14.51 -3.83
CA SER A 185 20.16 -14.47 -5.18
C SER A 185 18.97 -13.52 -5.26
N LEU A 186 18.11 -13.50 -4.23
CA LEU A 186 16.97 -12.60 -4.15
C LEU A 186 17.42 -11.14 -3.99
N GLU A 187 18.42 -10.91 -3.12
CA GLU A 187 19.02 -9.59 -2.95
C GLU A 187 19.54 -9.03 -4.27
N ALA A 188 20.31 -9.84 -5.02
CA ALA A 188 20.83 -9.44 -6.33
C ALA A 188 19.72 -9.17 -7.34
N THR A 189 18.65 -9.99 -7.34
CA THR A 189 17.51 -9.84 -8.23
C THR A 189 16.74 -8.56 -7.95
N LEU A 190 16.54 -8.21 -6.67
CA LEU A 190 15.87 -6.99 -6.23
C LEU A 190 16.73 -5.73 -6.50
N ALA A 191 18.04 -5.81 -6.22
CA ALA A 191 18.98 -4.73 -6.48
C ALA A 191 19.03 -4.36 -7.97
N ALA A 192 19.03 -5.36 -8.86
CA ALA A 192 18.98 -5.13 -10.31
C ALA A 192 17.69 -4.42 -10.78
N ARG A 193 16.64 -4.38 -9.95
CA ARG A 193 15.34 -3.74 -10.21
C ARG A 193 15.14 -2.44 -9.44
N GLY A 194 16.10 -2.07 -8.60
CA GLY A 194 15.95 -0.93 -7.70
C GLY A 194 14.79 -1.08 -6.71
N LEU A 195 14.44 -2.31 -6.33
CA LEU A 195 13.36 -2.63 -5.39
C LEU A 195 13.97 -3.06 -4.05
N PRO A 196 14.10 -2.16 -3.07
CA PRO A 196 14.57 -2.54 -1.75
C PRO A 196 13.55 -3.41 -1.00
N ASP A 197 14.05 -4.46 -0.35
CA ASP A 197 13.27 -5.35 0.53
C ASP A 197 13.08 -4.68 1.90
N ILE A 198 11.84 -4.51 2.32
CA ILE A 198 11.47 -3.87 3.58
C ILE A 198 10.83 -4.90 4.52
N GLY A 199 11.56 -5.26 5.56
CA GLY A 199 11.08 -6.14 6.60
C GLY A 199 10.25 -5.44 7.69
N TRP A 200 10.19 -6.07 8.87
CA TRP A 200 9.47 -5.59 10.06
C TRP A 200 10.21 -5.96 11.34
N ASN A 201 9.88 -5.32 12.44
CA ASN A 201 10.40 -5.64 13.76
C ASN A 201 9.31 -5.77 14.84
N ILE A 202 8.04 -5.56 14.46
CA ILE A 202 6.87 -5.84 15.30
C ILE A 202 5.95 -6.74 14.50
N ASP A 203 5.82 -8.02 14.93
CA ASP A 203 5.03 -9.06 14.27
C ASP A 203 4.09 -9.69 15.30
N PRO A 204 2.80 -9.36 15.28
CA PRO A 204 1.80 -9.95 16.18
C PRO A 204 1.46 -11.39 15.83
N GLN A 205 1.95 -11.92 14.72
CA GLN A 205 1.63 -13.25 14.22
C GLN A 205 0.11 -13.47 14.05
N ASP A 206 -0.58 -12.45 13.56
CA ASP A 206 -2.03 -12.48 13.31
C ASP A 206 -2.46 -13.63 12.40
N TRP A 207 -1.55 -14.07 11.52
CA TRP A 207 -1.71 -15.27 10.71
C TRP A 207 -1.80 -16.59 11.51
N LYS A 208 -1.36 -16.61 12.79
CA LYS A 208 -1.57 -17.72 13.73
C LYS A 208 -2.83 -17.54 14.56
N HIS A 209 -3.25 -16.29 14.74
CA HIS A 209 -4.34 -15.90 15.64
C HIS A 209 -5.61 -15.51 14.88
N HIS A 210 -5.80 -15.96 13.67
CA HIS A 210 -6.80 -15.62 12.65
C HIS A 210 -8.03 -14.81 13.10
N GLU A 211 -8.64 -15.15 14.25
CA GLU A 211 -9.85 -14.52 14.82
C GLU A 211 -9.62 -13.97 16.24
N ASP A 212 -8.42 -14.13 16.81
CA ASP A 212 -8.09 -13.67 18.15
C ASP A 212 -7.53 -12.25 18.12
N GLU A 213 -8.42 -11.28 18.02
CA GLU A 213 -8.06 -9.85 18.02
C GLU A 213 -7.45 -9.39 19.36
N ASP A 214 -7.79 -10.05 20.46
CA ASP A 214 -7.22 -9.74 21.78
C ASP A 214 -5.74 -10.10 21.85
N ALA A 215 -5.35 -11.27 21.34
CA ALA A 215 -3.94 -11.67 21.28
C ALA A 215 -3.13 -10.69 20.42
N VAL A 216 -3.65 -10.28 19.25
CA VAL A 216 -3.01 -9.29 18.36
C VAL A 216 -2.89 -7.94 19.08
N PHE A 217 -3.97 -7.45 19.71
CA PHE A 217 -3.99 -6.19 20.42
C PHE A 217 -2.99 -6.18 21.59
N GLU A 218 -2.97 -7.20 22.43
CA GLU A 218 -2.06 -7.30 23.57
C GLU A 218 -0.60 -7.35 23.15
N TYR A 219 -0.31 -8.12 22.09
CA TYR A 219 1.05 -8.18 21.56
C TYR A 219 1.54 -6.82 21.06
N VAL A 220 0.74 -6.16 20.20
CA VAL A 220 1.12 -4.88 19.60
C VAL A 220 1.29 -3.80 20.68
N THR A 221 0.35 -3.68 21.63
CA THR A 221 0.41 -2.68 22.70
C THR A 221 1.64 -2.90 23.58
N ARG A 222 1.97 -4.15 23.93
CA ARG A 222 3.19 -4.47 24.69
C ARG A 222 4.46 -4.08 23.95
N LYS A 223 4.56 -4.43 22.65
CA LYS A 223 5.75 -4.12 21.83
C LYS A 223 5.91 -2.62 21.60
N VAL A 224 4.82 -1.93 21.32
CA VAL A 224 4.85 -0.47 21.09
C VAL A 224 5.10 0.29 22.39
N SER A 225 4.63 -0.19 23.55
CA SER A 225 4.99 0.38 24.85
C SER A 225 6.51 0.38 25.08
N ALA A 226 7.16 -0.72 24.72
CA ALA A 226 8.60 -0.92 24.89
C ALA A 226 9.44 -0.38 23.72
N LEU A 227 8.82 0.20 22.68
CA LEU A 227 9.49 0.63 21.48
C LEU A 227 10.58 1.68 21.79
N GLN A 228 11.79 1.41 21.29
CA GLN A 228 12.91 2.34 21.24
C GLN A 228 13.23 2.60 19.76
N GLY A 229 13.34 3.87 19.38
CA GLY A 229 13.58 4.23 17.98
C GLY A 229 12.35 3.95 17.10
N ARG A 230 12.58 3.45 15.88
CA ARG A 230 11.55 3.23 14.88
C ARG A 230 11.09 1.77 14.82
N GLY A 231 9.79 1.56 14.76
CA GLY A 231 9.17 0.27 14.51
C GLY A 231 8.47 0.22 13.15
N ILE A 232 8.47 -0.97 12.53
CA ILE A 232 7.61 -1.31 11.40
C ILE A 232 6.70 -2.44 11.89
N LEU A 233 5.41 -2.14 11.96
CA LEU A 233 4.38 -3.09 12.38
C LEU A 233 3.88 -3.85 11.14
N LEU A 234 4.07 -5.16 11.14
CA LEU A 234 3.44 -6.09 10.21
C LEU A 234 2.05 -6.43 10.71
N MET A 235 1.06 -6.33 9.85
CA MET A 235 -0.29 -6.88 10.00
C MET A 235 -0.74 -7.42 8.63
N HIS A 236 -1.85 -8.15 8.59
CA HIS A 236 -2.43 -8.61 7.33
C HIS A 236 -3.88 -8.12 7.24
N ASP A 237 -4.20 -7.44 6.14
CA ASP A 237 -5.59 -6.99 5.88
C ASP A 237 -6.53 -8.14 5.48
N THR A 238 -5.97 -9.33 5.31
CA THR A 238 -6.64 -10.59 5.03
C THR A 238 -7.06 -11.35 6.30
N HIS A 239 -6.66 -10.90 7.49
CA HIS A 239 -6.97 -11.55 8.78
C HIS A 239 -7.87 -10.67 9.64
N SER A 240 -9.04 -11.22 10.04
CA SER A 240 -10.03 -10.48 10.84
C SER A 240 -9.47 -10.01 12.18
N ALA A 241 -8.56 -10.78 12.80
CA ALA A 241 -7.86 -10.39 14.03
C ALA A 241 -7.16 -9.03 13.90
N SER A 242 -6.40 -8.82 12.82
CA SER A 242 -5.74 -7.54 12.54
C SER A 242 -6.73 -6.43 12.24
N VAL A 243 -7.76 -6.71 11.44
CA VAL A 243 -8.79 -5.74 11.05
C VAL A 243 -9.49 -5.18 12.29
N HIS A 244 -9.84 -6.02 13.26
CA HIS A 244 -10.53 -5.62 14.48
C HIS A 244 -9.60 -5.09 15.57
N ALA A 245 -8.36 -5.58 15.64
CA ALA A 245 -7.37 -5.09 16.60
C ALA A 245 -6.88 -3.68 16.28
N LEU A 246 -6.78 -3.30 14.98
CA LEU A 246 -6.22 -2.03 14.55
C LEU A 246 -6.91 -0.80 15.18
N PRO A 247 -8.25 -0.63 15.11
CA PRO A 247 -8.91 0.53 15.71
C PRO A 247 -8.71 0.59 17.23
N ARG A 248 -8.76 -0.55 17.92
CA ARG A 248 -8.53 -0.66 19.35
C ARG A 248 -7.10 -0.25 19.73
N PHE A 249 -6.13 -0.71 18.95
CA PHE A 249 -4.72 -0.35 19.10
C PHE A 249 -4.49 1.14 18.92
N LEU A 250 -5.04 1.74 17.87
CA LEU A 250 -4.87 3.17 17.59
C LEU A 250 -5.55 4.04 18.64
N ASP A 251 -6.69 3.62 19.20
CA ASP A 251 -7.33 4.28 20.34
C ASP A 251 -6.49 4.18 21.62
N TRP A 252 -5.93 3.01 21.89
CA TRP A 252 -5.01 2.82 23.00
C TRP A 252 -3.77 3.70 22.85
N LEU A 253 -3.16 3.74 21.65
CA LEU A 253 -1.98 4.54 21.36
C LEU A 253 -2.25 6.04 21.58
N ALA A 254 -3.39 6.54 21.14
CA ALA A 254 -3.79 7.93 21.37
C ALA A 254 -3.88 8.25 22.88
N ARG A 255 -4.50 7.37 23.67
CA ARG A 255 -4.59 7.52 25.13
C ARG A 255 -3.22 7.45 25.81
N GLU A 256 -2.37 6.51 25.41
CA GLU A 256 -1.03 6.35 25.97
C GLU A 256 -0.12 7.52 25.61
N ASN A 257 -0.19 8.04 24.39
CA ASN A 257 0.52 9.24 23.99
C ASN A 257 0.09 10.47 24.81
N ALA A 258 -1.20 10.62 25.08
CA ALA A 258 -1.69 11.69 25.95
C ALA A 258 -1.16 11.55 27.40
N ARG A 259 -1.03 10.33 27.91
CA ARG A 259 -0.40 10.06 29.23
C ARG A 259 1.10 10.37 29.20
N ALA A 260 1.80 9.95 28.14
CA ALA A 260 3.24 10.20 27.98
C ALA A 260 3.54 11.69 27.98
N VAL A 261 2.80 12.48 27.20
CA VAL A 261 2.97 13.94 27.14
C VAL A 261 2.75 14.59 28.54
N ARG A 262 1.68 14.21 29.25
CA ARG A 262 1.43 14.70 30.61
C ARG A 262 2.53 14.34 31.60
N ALA A 263 3.20 13.20 31.38
CA ALA A 263 4.33 12.73 32.20
C ALA A 263 5.71 13.20 31.66
N HIS A 264 5.73 14.16 30.73
CA HIS A 264 6.95 14.65 30.07
C HIS A 264 7.80 13.53 29.43
N ARG A 265 7.16 12.47 28.94
CA ARG A 265 7.78 11.39 28.18
C ARG A 265 7.48 11.54 26.68
N ALA A 266 8.42 11.08 25.84
CA ALA A 266 8.22 11.12 24.39
C ALA A 266 7.05 10.19 23.96
N PRO A 267 6.04 10.69 23.22
CA PRO A 267 5.00 9.87 22.63
C PRO A 267 5.56 9.01 21.48
N VAL A 268 4.81 7.98 21.08
CA VAL A 268 5.07 7.23 19.85
C VAL A 268 4.32 7.91 18.71
N LYS A 269 5.06 8.37 17.71
CA LYS A 269 4.48 8.99 16.52
C LYS A 269 4.24 7.94 15.44
N VAL A 270 3.00 7.79 14.97
CA VAL A 270 2.75 7.06 13.73
C VAL A 270 3.21 7.95 12.58
N ILE A 271 4.11 7.42 11.75
CA ILE A 271 4.72 8.11 10.62
C ILE A 271 4.29 7.49 9.31
N ASP A 272 4.35 8.27 8.24
CA ASP A 272 4.14 7.77 6.90
C ASP A 272 5.41 7.14 6.30
N TYR A 273 5.25 6.50 5.15
CA TYR A 273 6.34 5.84 4.42
C TYR A 273 7.32 6.83 3.74
N GLY A 274 7.08 8.13 3.75
CA GLY A 274 7.99 9.14 3.20
C GLY A 274 9.37 9.10 3.84
N VAL A 275 9.46 8.58 5.05
CA VAL A 275 10.74 8.31 5.72
C VAL A 275 11.58 7.25 5.00
N LEU A 276 10.95 6.30 4.32
CA LEU A 276 11.60 5.28 3.49
C LEU A 276 11.96 5.80 2.10
N LEU A 277 11.30 6.87 1.67
CA LEU A 277 11.37 7.40 0.32
C LEU A 277 11.75 8.90 0.32
N PRO A 278 12.92 9.29 0.88
CA PRO A 278 13.25 10.69 1.08
C PRO A 278 13.37 11.51 -0.22
N ARG A 279 13.57 10.85 -1.35
CA ARG A 279 13.61 11.48 -2.68
C ARG A 279 12.24 11.66 -3.32
N TYR A 280 11.19 11.09 -2.72
CA TYR A 280 9.84 11.15 -3.27
C TYR A 280 8.91 11.93 -2.35
N ARG A 281 8.09 12.80 -2.94
CA ARG A 281 6.93 13.38 -2.28
C ARG A 281 5.67 12.80 -2.89
N MET A 282 4.70 12.49 -2.07
CA MET A 282 3.39 12.10 -2.55
C MET A 282 2.63 13.33 -3.01
N THR A 283 2.08 13.26 -4.22
CA THR A 283 1.18 14.30 -4.73
C THR A 283 -0.18 14.20 -4.01
N ALA A 284 -1.01 15.23 -4.14
CA ALA A 284 -2.39 15.20 -3.63
C ALA A 284 -3.25 14.07 -4.25
N SER A 285 -2.83 13.54 -5.40
CA SER A 285 -3.44 12.37 -6.05
C SER A 285 -2.85 11.03 -5.60
N GLY A 286 -1.99 11.02 -4.56
CA GLY A 286 -1.37 9.80 -4.04
C GLY A 286 -0.25 9.21 -4.91
N LEU A 287 0.25 9.94 -5.89
CA LEU A 287 1.34 9.50 -6.76
C LEU A 287 2.70 9.95 -6.21
N PRO A 288 3.74 9.10 -6.20
CA PRO A 288 5.09 9.50 -5.84
C PRO A 288 5.67 10.43 -6.90
N GLN A 289 6.28 11.52 -6.47
CA GLN A 289 6.97 12.49 -7.32
C GLN A 289 8.40 12.70 -6.82
N LEU A 290 9.40 12.64 -7.71
CA LEU A 290 10.80 12.91 -7.39
C LEU A 290 10.97 14.36 -6.91
N VAL A 291 11.55 14.55 -5.73
CA VAL A 291 11.76 15.87 -5.14
C VAL A 291 12.76 16.71 -5.94
N GLY A 292 13.67 16.06 -6.70
CA GLY A 292 14.67 16.73 -7.53
C GLY A 292 14.15 17.33 -8.84
N ALA A 293 13.00 16.89 -9.37
CA ALA A 293 12.44 17.42 -10.61
C ALA A 293 11.82 18.83 -10.45
N LEU A 294 11.44 19.21 -9.23
CA LEU A 294 10.86 20.54 -8.94
C LEU A 294 11.88 21.68 -8.87
N VAL A 295 13.18 21.36 -8.71
CA VAL A 295 14.23 22.38 -8.64
C VAL A 295 14.72 22.79 -10.03
N ALA A 296 14.60 21.92 -11.03
CA ALA A 296 14.99 22.23 -12.41
C ALA A 296 14.01 23.20 -13.09
N ASP A 297 12.70 23.06 -12.83
CA ASP A 297 11.69 23.96 -13.41
C ASP A 297 11.71 25.37 -12.78
N ALA A 298 12.12 25.51 -11.50
CA ALA A 298 12.26 26.81 -10.86
C ALA A 298 13.53 27.56 -11.27
N ALA A 299 14.58 26.87 -11.71
CA ALA A 299 15.81 27.48 -12.19
C ALA A 299 15.75 27.89 -13.67
N GLY A 300 14.90 27.26 -14.48
CA GLY A 300 14.69 27.60 -15.88
C GLY A 300 13.84 28.88 -16.10
N ALA A 301 13.05 29.28 -15.12
CA ALA A 301 12.17 30.46 -15.24
C ALA A 301 12.83 31.81 -14.89
N VAL A 302 14.07 31.82 -14.42
CA VAL A 302 14.79 33.06 -14.02
C VAL A 302 15.83 33.51 -15.08
N GLY A 303 16.05 32.70 -16.14
CA GLY A 303 17.14 32.91 -17.12
C GLY A 303 16.84 33.84 -18.31
N ASP A 304 15.59 34.20 -18.60
CA ASP A 304 15.21 34.85 -19.87
C ASP A 304 14.80 36.33 -19.79
N HIS A 305 15.19 37.06 -18.75
CA HIS A 305 14.88 38.49 -18.67
C HIS A 305 16.08 39.41 -18.34
N LEU A 306 17.28 39.14 -18.84
CA LEU A 306 18.36 40.16 -18.87
C LEU A 306 19.18 40.00 -20.14
N GLY A 307 18.77 40.68 -21.21
CA GLY A 307 19.57 40.78 -22.42
C GLY A 307 18.89 41.44 -23.59
N ALA A 308 18.51 42.70 -23.48
CA ALA A 308 18.36 43.63 -24.60
C ALA A 308 18.26 45.07 -24.08
N GLU A 309 19.42 45.73 -24.00
CA GLU A 309 19.63 47.14 -24.34
C GLU A 309 21.13 47.34 -24.62
#